data_ec1eb8ad8fd10641c83d446347ea7652
#
_entry.id   ec1eb8ad8fd10641c83d446347ea7652
#
_cell.length_a   1.000
_cell.length_b   1.000
_cell.length_c   1.000
_cell.angle_alpha   90.00
_cell.angle_beta   90.00
_cell.angle_gamma   90.00
#
_symmetry.space_group_name_H-M   'P 1'
#
loop_
_entity.id
_entity.type
_entity.pdbx_description
1 polymer ?
#
loop_
_entity_poly.entity_id
_entity_poly.type
_entity_poly.pdbx_seq_one_letter_code
_entity_poly.pdbx_strand_id
1 'polypeptide(L)'
;MDKFLIKGPSTLKGEVLISGSKNAALPILASTLLFDKPVVIKNLPRVRDINTMLNLLKSLGSKIEFFDNRKKVRISKSTKPKYFASYSLLKTMRAGILVLGPLVAKYHKSITSFPGGCVLNGNSGRPINLHLNALEKIGMKYEIKKGYIYAKSKGNLKGKSLKFPSISVGATQHLIMSSVLSDGKATILKNCAIEPEVLDLTNFLKNAGANIKWIGKRTCQIIGVNSLNEISYSVMGDRIETGTFCVAATLTKGNLLIKGFDPKLIKTELDLLKKTGATIKLFKDQIHIKGPKKIKKISHIKTKEYGGFPTDCQPQFMVLMCKANGKSEITENIFKSRFMHAMELQRLGAKISIKNSKATIEGNTNFIGAEVMSSDLRASAALILAAIAAKGTSIVSRVYHCDRGYENIEKKLKKVGAKIRRVN
;
A
#
# COMPACT_ATOMS: atom_id res chain seq x y z
N MET A 1 12.84 -5.61 21.68
CA MET A 1 11.97 -5.33 20.50
C MET A 1 12.27 -3.92 20.03
N ASP A 2 12.63 -3.73 18.76
CA ASP A 2 13.08 -2.44 18.21
C ASP A 2 12.09 -1.31 18.46
N LYS A 3 12.63 -0.14 18.80
CA LYS A 3 11.95 1.12 19.03
C LYS A 3 12.66 2.23 18.26
N PHE A 4 11.97 3.33 17.97
CA PHE A 4 12.63 4.56 17.52
C PHE A 4 12.73 5.54 18.68
N LEU A 5 13.94 5.99 18.98
CA LEU A 5 14.21 7.13 19.84
C LEU A 5 14.32 8.37 18.96
N ILE A 6 13.47 9.37 19.20
CA ILE A 6 13.36 10.57 18.38
C ILE A 6 13.44 11.81 19.27
N LYS A 7 14.42 12.67 19.01
CA LYS A 7 14.57 13.96 19.72
C LYS A 7 14.13 15.10 18.79
N GLY A 8 13.09 15.80 19.16
CA GLY A 8 12.55 16.92 18.40
C GLY A 8 12.57 18.25 19.19
N PRO A 9 12.14 19.35 18.57
CA PRO A 9 11.75 19.44 17.17
C PRO A 9 12.95 19.41 16.21
N SER A 10 12.72 18.90 14.98
CA SER A 10 13.71 18.94 13.90
C SER A 10 13.13 19.66 12.69
N THR A 11 13.95 20.40 11.94
CA THR A 11 13.63 20.97 10.63
C THR A 11 14.28 20.12 9.56
N LEU A 12 13.50 19.57 8.65
CA LEU A 12 14.01 18.64 7.63
C LEU A 12 14.48 19.40 6.37
N LYS A 13 15.71 19.14 5.93
CA LYS A 13 16.28 19.76 4.72
C LYS A 13 17.10 18.75 3.93
N GLY A 14 17.06 18.83 2.59
CA GLY A 14 17.88 17.98 1.72
C GLY A 14 17.05 17.16 0.75
N GLU A 15 17.58 15.99 0.36
CA GLU A 15 17.03 15.16 -0.69
C GLU A 15 16.64 13.78 -0.17
N VAL A 16 15.47 13.29 -0.65
CA VAL A 16 14.96 11.95 -0.35
C VAL A 16 14.68 11.24 -1.66
N LEU A 17 15.26 10.04 -1.81
CA LEU A 17 14.90 9.12 -2.88
C LEU A 17 13.78 8.17 -2.40
N ILE A 18 12.67 8.16 -3.12
CA ILE A 18 11.53 7.29 -2.82
C ILE A 18 11.83 5.85 -3.23
N SER A 19 11.46 4.91 -2.39
CA SER A 19 11.56 3.48 -2.66
C SER A 19 10.45 3.02 -3.60
N GLY A 20 10.61 1.84 -4.19
CA GLY A 20 9.54 1.19 -4.94
C GLY A 20 8.28 0.98 -4.09
N SER A 21 7.13 1.03 -4.73
CA SER A 21 5.84 0.86 -4.05
C SER A 21 5.62 -0.58 -3.61
N LYS A 22 5.48 -0.78 -2.30
CA LYS A 22 5.08 -2.07 -1.75
C LYS A 22 3.73 -2.53 -2.32
N ASN A 23 2.76 -1.62 -2.40
CA ASN A 23 1.40 -1.94 -2.82
C ASN A 23 1.31 -2.27 -4.33
N ALA A 24 2.25 -1.80 -5.14
CA ALA A 24 2.40 -2.21 -6.54
C ALA A 24 3.20 -3.52 -6.66
N ALA A 25 4.28 -3.66 -5.89
CA ALA A 25 5.15 -4.83 -5.96
C ALA A 25 4.46 -6.13 -5.55
N LEU A 26 3.60 -6.11 -4.52
CA LEU A 26 2.95 -7.32 -4.01
C LEU A 26 2.06 -8.03 -5.05
N PRO A 27 1.13 -7.37 -5.77
CA PRO A 27 0.36 -8.02 -6.82
C PRO A 27 1.23 -8.40 -8.04
N ILE A 28 2.26 -7.62 -8.40
CA ILE A 28 3.22 -7.97 -9.45
C ILE A 28 3.96 -9.26 -9.08
N LEU A 29 4.45 -9.38 -7.85
CA LEU A 29 5.08 -10.61 -7.36
C LEU A 29 4.12 -11.80 -7.40
N ALA A 30 2.88 -11.65 -6.93
CA ALA A 30 1.87 -12.71 -6.97
C ALA A 30 1.56 -13.16 -8.42
N SER A 31 1.52 -12.22 -9.38
CA SER A 31 1.26 -12.52 -10.78
C SER A 31 2.40 -13.28 -11.48
N THR A 32 3.62 -13.32 -10.90
CA THR A 32 4.73 -14.13 -11.46
C THR A 32 4.41 -15.63 -11.50
N LEU A 33 3.44 -16.11 -10.71
CA LEU A 33 2.93 -17.49 -10.77
C LEU A 33 2.26 -17.84 -12.10
N LEU A 34 1.85 -16.84 -12.91
CA LEU A 34 1.25 -17.04 -14.23
C LEU A 34 2.29 -17.33 -15.33
N PHE A 35 3.56 -17.05 -15.08
CA PHE A 35 4.61 -17.10 -16.08
C PHE A 35 5.28 -18.47 -16.18
N ASP A 36 5.57 -18.89 -17.41
CA ASP A 36 6.44 -20.04 -17.70
C ASP A 36 7.91 -19.64 -17.86
N LYS A 37 8.15 -18.39 -18.27
CA LYS A 37 9.47 -17.80 -18.49
C LYS A 37 9.91 -16.97 -17.27
N PRO A 38 11.22 -16.73 -17.07
CA PRO A 38 11.70 -15.90 -15.96
C PRO A 38 11.19 -14.47 -16.01
N VAL A 39 10.95 -13.89 -14.83
CA VAL A 39 10.54 -12.51 -14.64
C VAL A 39 11.60 -11.79 -13.81
N VAL A 40 12.04 -10.61 -14.25
CA VAL A 40 12.97 -9.76 -13.51
C VAL A 40 12.24 -8.52 -12.99
N ILE A 41 12.15 -8.37 -11.67
CA ILE A 41 11.55 -7.21 -11.03
C ILE A 41 12.64 -6.31 -10.47
N LYS A 42 12.62 -5.03 -10.85
CA LYS A 42 13.53 -3.96 -10.40
C LYS A 42 12.80 -2.98 -9.48
N ASN A 43 13.57 -2.13 -8.79
CA ASN A 43 13.07 -1.15 -7.81
C ASN A 43 12.19 -1.80 -6.73
N LEU A 44 12.55 -3.01 -6.31
CA LEU A 44 11.81 -3.74 -5.28
C LEU A 44 12.14 -3.15 -3.90
N PRO A 45 11.15 -2.70 -3.10
CA PRO A 45 11.44 -2.16 -1.77
C PRO A 45 11.84 -3.27 -0.80
N ARG A 46 12.85 -2.98 0.04
CA ARG A 46 13.35 -3.93 1.06
C ARG A 46 12.53 -3.82 2.35
N VAL A 47 11.27 -4.21 2.28
CA VAL A 47 10.32 -4.18 3.38
C VAL A 47 9.82 -5.56 3.75
N ARG A 48 9.30 -5.71 4.97
CA ARG A 48 8.92 -7.00 5.54
C ARG A 48 7.85 -7.72 4.72
N ASP A 49 6.83 -7.00 4.24
CA ASP A 49 5.75 -7.60 3.44
C ASP A 49 6.28 -8.17 2.11
N ILE A 50 7.28 -7.54 1.48
CA ILE A 50 7.92 -8.06 0.26
C ILE A 50 8.70 -9.34 0.56
N ASN A 51 9.47 -9.37 1.64
CA ASN A 51 10.17 -10.59 2.05
C ASN A 51 9.20 -11.75 2.32
N THR A 52 8.06 -11.46 2.96
CA THR A 52 7.01 -12.46 3.21
C THR A 52 6.42 -12.99 1.90
N MET A 53 6.14 -12.12 0.91
CA MET A 53 5.65 -12.54 -0.41
C MET A 53 6.68 -13.40 -1.14
N LEU A 54 7.95 -13.02 -1.13
CA LEU A 54 9.02 -13.81 -1.76
C LEU A 54 9.18 -15.18 -1.09
N ASN A 55 9.09 -15.25 0.24
CA ASN A 55 9.09 -16.53 0.96
C ASN A 55 7.86 -17.38 0.62
N LEU A 56 6.69 -16.76 0.44
CA LEU A 56 5.48 -17.43 -0.01
C LEU A 56 5.68 -18.03 -1.43
N LEU A 57 6.21 -17.25 -2.37
CA LEU A 57 6.52 -17.74 -3.72
C LEU A 57 7.54 -18.89 -3.71
N LYS A 58 8.59 -18.81 -2.86
CA LYS A 58 9.52 -19.94 -2.64
C LYS A 58 8.80 -21.17 -2.12
N SER A 59 7.89 -21.04 -1.15
CA SER A 59 7.13 -22.17 -0.61
C SER A 59 6.21 -22.80 -1.65
N LEU A 60 5.76 -22.01 -2.64
CA LEU A 60 5.00 -22.47 -3.80
C LEU A 60 5.89 -23.07 -4.90
N GLY A 61 7.22 -23.08 -4.68
CA GLY A 61 8.21 -23.74 -5.52
C GLY A 61 8.96 -22.81 -6.48
N SER A 62 8.67 -21.51 -6.53
CA SER A 62 9.40 -20.56 -7.39
C SER A 62 10.88 -20.45 -6.99
N LYS A 63 11.79 -20.45 -7.97
CA LYS A 63 13.21 -20.12 -7.76
C LYS A 63 13.37 -18.60 -7.73
N ILE A 64 14.08 -18.09 -6.72
CA ILE A 64 14.26 -16.64 -6.51
C ILE A 64 15.76 -16.35 -6.37
N GLU A 65 16.25 -15.46 -7.22
CA GLU A 65 17.64 -15.00 -7.25
C GLU A 65 17.66 -13.48 -7.02
N PHE A 66 18.51 -13.00 -6.11
CA PHE A 66 18.62 -11.59 -5.74
C PHE A 66 19.84 -10.94 -6.36
N PHE A 67 19.68 -9.68 -6.79
CA PHE A 67 20.73 -8.83 -7.31
C PHE A 67 20.59 -7.42 -6.72
N ASP A 68 21.60 -6.58 -6.90
CA ASP A 68 21.58 -5.15 -6.54
C ASP A 68 21.07 -4.94 -5.10
N ASN A 69 21.77 -5.56 -4.16
CA ASN A 69 21.42 -5.48 -2.74
C ASN A 69 19.91 -5.72 -2.49
N ARG A 70 19.34 -6.74 -3.15
CA ARG A 70 17.93 -7.15 -3.09
C ARG A 70 16.92 -6.14 -3.67
N LYS A 71 17.34 -5.12 -4.38
CA LYS A 71 16.44 -4.20 -5.12
C LYS A 71 15.99 -4.76 -6.47
N LYS A 72 16.67 -5.81 -6.94
CA LYS A 72 16.36 -6.55 -8.16
C LYS A 72 16.23 -8.03 -7.83
N VAL A 73 15.20 -8.65 -8.35
CA VAL A 73 14.95 -10.09 -8.16
C VAL A 73 14.60 -10.74 -9.49
N ARG A 74 15.13 -11.93 -9.73
CA ARG A 74 14.70 -12.82 -10.81
C ARG A 74 13.88 -13.95 -10.21
N ILE A 75 12.68 -14.17 -10.76
CA ILE A 75 11.75 -15.21 -10.35
C ILE A 75 11.51 -16.13 -11.52
N SER A 76 11.80 -17.42 -11.32
CA SER A 76 11.62 -18.46 -12.33
C SER A 76 10.57 -19.46 -11.89
N LYS A 77 9.86 -20.04 -12.87
CA LYS A 77 8.85 -21.07 -12.65
C LYS A 77 9.42 -22.25 -11.86
N SER A 78 8.57 -22.83 -11.03
CA SER A 78 8.87 -24.08 -10.35
C SER A 78 8.86 -25.27 -11.33
N THR A 79 9.83 -26.15 -11.20
CA THR A 79 9.79 -27.48 -11.83
C THR A 79 8.82 -28.42 -11.11
N LYS A 80 8.57 -28.18 -9.79
CA LYS A 80 7.64 -28.93 -8.95
C LYS A 80 6.70 -27.94 -8.23
N PRO A 81 5.65 -27.43 -8.91
CA PRO A 81 4.77 -26.43 -8.34
C PRO A 81 3.98 -26.98 -7.13
N LYS A 82 3.87 -26.17 -6.08
CA LYS A 82 3.08 -26.44 -4.89
C LYS A 82 1.89 -25.47 -4.85
N TYR A 83 0.79 -25.91 -4.28
CA TYR A 83 -0.49 -25.18 -4.30
C TYR A 83 -0.98 -24.81 -2.90
N PHE A 84 -0.14 -25.03 -1.89
CA PHE A 84 -0.47 -24.81 -0.47
C PHE A 84 0.21 -23.57 0.07
N ALA A 85 -0.58 -22.54 0.34
CA ALA A 85 -0.15 -21.28 0.95
C ALA A 85 -0.52 -21.28 2.44
N SER A 86 0.49 -21.49 3.29
CA SER A 86 0.31 -21.79 4.72
C SER A 86 -0.13 -20.57 5.55
N TYR A 87 -0.85 -20.82 6.64
CA TYR A 87 -1.24 -19.82 7.62
C TYR A 87 -0.05 -19.07 8.21
N SER A 88 1.06 -19.75 8.50
CA SER A 88 2.27 -19.14 9.09
C SER A 88 2.81 -17.97 8.24
N LEU A 89 2.71 -18.05 6.90
CA LEU A 89 3.12 -16.99 5.98
C LEU A 89 2.03 -15.93 5.78
N LEU A 90 0.76 -16.33 5.72
CA LEU A 90 -0.34 -15.42 5.39
C LEU A 90 -0.85 -14.62 6.58
N LYS A 91 -0.68 -15.11 7.82
CA LYS A 91 -1.20 -14.43 9.04
C LYS A 91 -0.71 -12.99 9.21
N THR A 92 0.46 -12.66 8.68
CA THR A 92 1.09 -11.34 8.84
C THR A 92 0.90 -10.43 7.62
N MET A 93 0.45 -10.98 6.47
CA MET A 93 0.38 -10.24 5.21
C MET A 93 -0.93 -10.51 4.47
N ARG A 94 -1.84 -9.54 4.52
CA ARG A 94 -3.13 -9.64 3.83
C ARG A 94 -3.01 -9.92 2.33
N ALA A 95 -2.05 -9.30 1.64
CA ALA A 95 -1.84 -9.48 0.21
C ALA A 95 -1.49 -10.92 -0.19
N GLY A 96 -1.21 -11.81 0.78
CA GLY A 96 -1.02 -13.23 0.54
C GLY A 96 -2.20 -13.91 -0.15
N ILE A 97 -3.44 -13.39 0.03
CA ILE A 97 -4.62 -13.91 -0.68
C ILE A 97 -4.50 -13.79 -2.21
N LEU A 98 -3.69 -12.87 -2.70
CA LEU A 98 -3.54 -12.60 -4.14
C LEU A 98 -2.89 -13.77 -4.91
N VAL A 99 -2.27 -14.73 -4.23
CA VAL A 99 -1.70 -15.92 -4.92
C VAL A 99 -2.79 -16.92 -5.31
N LEU A 100 -3.97 -16.89 -4.66
CA LEU A 100 -5.06 -17.85 -4.90
C LEU A 100 -5.54 -17.82 -6.36
N GLY A 101 -5.82 -16.65 -6.90
CA GLY A 101 -6.31 -16.49 -8.28
C GLY A 101 -5.29 -16.94 -9.34
N PRO A 102 -4.03 -16.47 -9.32
CA PRO A 102 -2.98 -16.95 -10.20
C PRO A 102 -2.74 -18.47 -10.11
N LEU A 103 -2.79 -19.08 -8.92
CA LEU A 103 -2.67 -20.53 -8.77
C LEU A 103 -3.83 -21.26 -9.44
N VAL A 104 -5.07 -20.81 -9.24
CA VAL A 104 -6.23 -21.43 -9.90
C VAL A 104 -6.21 -21.19 -11.41
N ALA A 105 -5.85 -20.00 -11.87
CA ALA A 105 -5.76 -19.68 -13.30
C ALA A 105 -4.71 -20.51 -14.03
N LYS A 106 -3.55 -20.79 -13.37
CA LYS A 106 -2.42 -21.51 -14.00
C LYS A 106 -2.46 -23.02 -13.78
N TYR A 107 -2.87 -23.45 -12.57
CA TYR A 107 -2.76 -24.84 -12.12
C TYR A 107 -4.10 -25.48 -11.77
N HIS A 108 -5.20 -24.77 -11.92
CA HIS A 108 -6.57 -25.21 -11.68
C HIS A 108 -6.88 -25.61 -10.23
N LYS A 109 -5.95 -25.33 -9.29
CA LYS A 109 -6.12 -25.62 -7.86
C LYS A 109 -5.30 -24.70 -6.97
N SER A 110 -5.82 -24.45 -5.76
CA SER A 110 -5.10 -23.73 -4.69
C SER A 110 -5.66 -24.12 -3.33
N ILE A 111 -4.81 -24.20 -2.33
CA ILE A 111 -5.18 -24.27 -0.91
C ILE A 111 -4.53 -23.07 -0.24
N THR A 112 -5.31 -22.06 0.10
CA THR A 112 -4.80 -20.79 0.62
C THR A 112 -5.43 -20.49 1.97
N SER A 113 -4.60 -20.24 3.00
CA SER A 113 -5.10 -19.84 4.31
C SER A 113 -5.79 -18.49 4.24
N PHE A 114 -6.70 -18.23 5.18
CA PHE A 114 -7.19 -16.88 5.44
C PHE A 114 -6.02 -15.98 5.85
N PRO A 115 -5.84 -14.81 5.20
CA PRO A 115 -4.80 -13.87 5.60
C PRO A 115 -5.19 -13.15 6.89
N GLY A 116 -4.19 -12.77 7.69
CA GLY A 116 -4.41 -12.04 8.93
C GLY A 116 -5.15 -10.71 8.73
N GLY A 117 -6.06 -10.39 9.66
CA GLY A 117 -6.88 -9.18 9.61
C GLY A 117 -7.98 -9.19 8.55
N CYS A 118 -8.28 -10.33 7.94
CA CYS A 118 -9.39 -10.51 7.00
C CYS A 118 -10.55 -11.27 7.65
N VAL A 119 -11.76 -10.93 7.22
CA VAL A 119 -13.01 -11.60 7.60
C VAL A 119 -13.80 -11.98 6.35
N LEU A 120 -14.64 -13.00 6.45
CA LEU A 120 -15.53 -13.38 5.33
C LEU A 120 -16.61 -12.35 5.12
N ASN A 121 -17.35 -12.03 6.18
CA ASN A 121 -18.43 -11.06 6.17
C ASN A 121 -18.37 -10.28 7.49
N GLY A 122 -18.63 -8.98 7.47
CA GLY A 122 -18.72 -8.21 8.70
C GLY A 122 -18.33 -6.74 8.55
N ASN A 123 -18.76 -5.95 9.54
CA ASN A 123 -18.49 -4.51 9.63
C ASN A 123 -17.10 -4.19 10.20
N SER A 124 -16.46 -5.16 10.85
CA SER A 124 -15.12 -5.06 11.43
C SER A 124 -14.14 -5.94 10.66
N GLY A 125 -13.17 -5.34 10.01
CA GLY A 125 -12.15 -6.04 9.22
C GLY A 125 -12.31 -5.81 7.71
N ARG A 126 -11.43 -6.45 6.94
CA ARG A 126 -11.40 -6.28 5.49
C ARG A 126 -11.95 -7.53 4.81
N PRO A 127 -13.14 -7.47 4.20
CA PRO A 127 -13.79 -8.65 3.64
C PRO A 127 -13.03 -9.19 2.42
N ILE A 128 -12.90 -10.51 2.31
CA ILE A 128 -12.36 -11.21 1.14
C ILE A 128 -13.45 -11.79 0.24
N ASN A 129 -14.71 -11.69 0.65
CA ASN A 129 -15.86 -12.14 -0.14
C ASN A 129 -15.91 -11.50 -1.52
N LEU A 130 -15.51 -10.22 -1.67
CA LEU A 130 -15.43 -9.57 -2.99
C LEU A 130 -14.46 -10.29 -3.94
N HIS A 131 -13.38 -10.85 -3.42
CA HIS A 131 -12.44 -11.64 -4.21
C HIS A 131 -13.05 -12.99 -4.58
N LEU A 132 -13.58 -13.73 -3.58
CA LEU A 132 -14.11 -15.09 -3.77
C LEU A 132 -15.34 -15.11 -4.67
N ASN A 133 -16.32 -14.24 -4.41
CA ASN A 133 -17.55 -14.15 -5.21
C ASN A 133 -17.26 -13.76 -6.68
N ALA A 134 -16.26 -12.92 -6.91
CA ALA A 134 -15.89 -12.54 -8.28
C ALA A 134 -15.14 -13.67 -9.00
N LEU A 135 -14.24 -14.39 -8.32
CA LEU A 135 -13.56 -15.56 -8.87
C LEU A 135 -14.52 -16.71 -9.15
N GLU A 136 -15.51 -16.93 -8.28
CA GLU A 136 -16.56 -17.93 -8.49
C GLU A 136 -17.36 -17.66 -9.77
N LYS A 137 -17.72 -16.40 -10.03
CA LYS A 137 -18.43 -16.00 -11.25
C LYS A 137 -17.68 -16.33 -12.54
N ILE A 138 -16.34 -16.37 -12.51
CA ILE A 138 -15.52 -16.73 -13.67
C ILE A 138 -15.15 -18.23 -13.70
N GLY A 139 -15.75 -19.05 -12.83
CA GLY A 139 -15.65 -20.51 -12.88
C GLY A 139 -14.78 -21.18 -11.83
N MET A 140 -14.25 -20.43 -10.85
CA MET A 140 -13.63 -21.03 -9.68
C MET A 140 -14.73 -21.63 -8.78
N LYS A 141 -14.49 -22.83 -8.25
CA LYS A 141 -15.25 -23.40 -7.13
C LYS A 141 -14.38 -23.41 -5.90
N TYR A 142 -14.95 -23.12 -4.74
CA TYR A 142 -14.18 -23.15 -3.49
C TYR A 142 -15.00 -23.71 -2.34
N GLU A 143 -14.28 -24.19 -1.35
CA GLU A 143 -14.80 -24.66 -0.07
C GLU A 143 -13.89 -24.12 1.04
N ILE A 144 -14.47 -23.81 2.19
CA ILE A 144 -13.72 -23.33 3.35
C ILE A 144 -13.72 -24.43 4.41
N LYS A 145 -12.50 -24.92 4.73
CA LYS A 145 -12.30 -25.94 5.76
C LYS A 145 -11.10 -25.57 6.65
N LYS A 146 -11.26 -25.64 7.96
CA LYS A 146 -10.16 -25.46 8.96
C LYS A 146 -9.34 -24.17 8.72
N GLY A 147 -10.01 -23.06 8.34
CA GLY A 147 -9.35 -21.76 8.08
C GLY A 147 -8.60 -21.67 6.74
N TYR A 148 -8.81 -22.62 5.82
CA TYR A 148 -8.26 -22.64 4.48
C TYR A 148 -9.34 -22.58 3.40
N ILE A 149 -9.04 -21.91 2.30
CA ILE A 149 -9.83 -21.85 1.08
C ILE A 149 -9.27 -22.92 0.14
N TYR A 150 -10.04 -23.98 -0.08
CA TYR A 150 -9.77 -25.02 -1.06
C TYR A 150 -10.43 -24.60 -2.36
N ALA A 151 -9.65 -24.17 -3.34
CA ALA A 151 -10.15 -23.64 -4.60
C ALA A 151 -9.73 -24.53 -5.78
N LYS A 152 -10.63 -24.69 -6.76
CA LYS A 152 -10.40 -25.45 -7.99
C LYS A 152 -11.18 -24.88 -9.17
N SER A 153 -10.73 -25.16 -10.40
CA SER A 153 -11.49 -24.90 -11.62
C SER A 153 -11.48 -26.16 -12.53
N LYS A 154 -12.52 -26.29 -13.37
CA LYS A 154 -12.55 -27.28 -14.45
C LYS A 154 -11.94 -26.65 -15.72
N GLY A 155 -10.60 -26.71 -15.85
CA GLY A 155 -9.87 -26.04 -16.93
C GLY A 155 -9.77 -24.54 -16.72
N ASN A 156 -9.52 -23.78 -17.79
CA ASN A 156 -9.32 -22.35 -17.76
C ASN A 156 -10.55 -21.61 -17.23
N LEU A 157 -10.27 -20.51 -16.50
CA LEU A 157 -11.33 -19.61 -16.02
C LEU A 157 -12.06 -18.99 -17.22
N LYS A 158 -13.34 -18.66 -17.04
CA LYS A 158 -14.22 -18.24 -18.12
C LYS A 158 -14.30 -16.74 -18.26
N GLY A 159 -14.14 -16.22 -19.46
CA GLY A 159 -14.41 -14.80 -19.75
C GLY A 159 -15.88 -14.45 -19.46
N LYS A 160 -16.11 -13.43 -18.61
CA LYS A 160 -17.46 -12.94 -18.24
C LYS A 160 -17.48 -11.45 -17.95
N SER A 161 -18.65 -10.82 -18.11
CA SER A 161 -18.87 -9.45 -17.65
C SER A 161 -19.28 -9.45 -16.17
N LEU A 162 -18.55 -8.68 -15.35
CA LEU A 162 -18.72 -8.57 -13.91
C LEU A 162 -18.73 -7.11 -13.47
N LYS A 163 -19.59 -6.78 -12.50
CA LYS A 163 -19.56 -5.47 -11.82
C LYS A 163 -19.26 -5.69 -10.33
N PHE A 164 -18.22 -5.03 -9.82
CA PHE A 164 -17.95 -5.03 -8.39
C PHE A 164 -19.03 -4.22 -7.66
N PRO A 165 -19.60 -4.74 -6.54
CA PRO A 165 -20.60 -4.01 -5.76
C PRO A 165 -20.00 -2.75 -5.10
N SER A 166 -18.72 -2.80 -4.76
CA SER A 166 -17.95 -1.66 -4.27
C SER A 166 -16.55 -1.67 -4.89
N ILE A 167 -15.92 -0.50 -4.96
CA ILE A 167 -14.55 -0.36 -5.48
C ILE A 167 -13.59 -1.03 -4.48
N SER A 168 -12.82 -1.99 -4.98
CA SER A 168 -11.83 -2.73 -4.19
C SER A 168 -10.54 -2.90 -4.98
N VAL A 169 -9.44 -2.33 -4.47
CA VAL A 169 -8.10 -2.46 -5.07
C VAL A 169 -7.71 -3.93 -5.16
N GLY A 170 -7.80 -4.65 -4.04
CA GLY A 170 -7.39 -6.06 -3.99
C GLY A 170 -8.23 -6.97 -4.89
N ALA A 171 -9.57 -6.81 -4.91
CA ALA A 171 -10.43 -7.61 -5.77
C ALA A 171 -10.19 -7.29 -7.26
N THR A 172 -10.00 -6.03 -7.62
CA THR A 172 -9.67 -5.63 -9.00
C THR A 172 -8.34 -6.26 -9.45
N GLN A 173 -7.27 -6.13 -8.67
CA GLN A 173 -5.98 -6.75 -8.98
C GLN A 173 -6.07 -8.27 -9.09
N HIS A 174 -6.80 -8.90 -8.17
CA HIS A 174 -6.97 -10.35 -8.14
C HIS A 174 -7.67 -10.87 -9.40
N LEU A 175 -8.79 -10.22 -9.81
CA LEU A 175 -9.52 -10.61 -11.01
C LEU A 175 -8.74 -10.33 -12.29
N ILE A 176 -8.02 -9.21 -12.38
CA ILE A 176 -7.14 -8.94 -13.53
C ILE A 176 -6.14 -10.08 -13.70
N MET A 177 -5.39 -10.44 -12.65
CA MET A 177 -4.41 -11.54 -12.71
C MET A 177 -5.04 -12.87 -13.09
N SER A 178 -6.21 -13.19 -12.50
CA SER A 178 -6.87 -14.47 -12.73
C SER A 178 -7.43 -14.61 -14.15
N SER A 179 -7.76 -13.48 -14.80
CA SER A 179 -8.36 -13.48 -16.15
C SER A 179 -7.33 -13.50 -17.28
N VAL A 180 -6.03 -13.31 -16.99
CA VAL A 180 -4.98 -13.23 -18.03
C VAL A 180 -4.85 -14.55 -18.81
N LEU A 181 -5.03 -15.70 -18.16
CA LEU A 181 -4.98 -17.01 -18.76
C LEU A 181 -6.38 -17.66 -18.88
N SER A 182 -7.43 -16.87 -19.06
CA SER A 182 -8.81 -17.37 -19.25
C SER A 182 -9.00 -18.02 -20.62
N ASP A 183 -10.21 -18.51 -20.89
CA ASP A 183 -10.60 -19.29 -22.09
C ASP A 183 -10.60 -18.51 -23.43
N GLY A 184 -9.94 -17.38 -23.50
CA GLY A 184 -9.89 -16.52 -24.71
C GLY A 184 -11.10 -15.62 -24.91
N LYS A 185 -12.19 -15.82 -24.18
CA LYS A 185 -13.34 -14.93 -24.17
C LYS A 185 -13.06 -13.68 -23.32
N ALA A 186 -13.68 -12.56 -23.67
CA ALA A 186 -13.48 -11.30 -22.96
C ALA A 186 -14.04 -11.34 -21.53
N THR A 187 -13.19 -11.04 -20.54
CA THR A 187 -13.61 -10.68 -19.20
C THR A 187 -13.75 -9.16 -19.11
N ILE A 188 -14.94 -8.67 -18.79
CA ILE A 188 -15.19 -7.23 -18.61
C ILE A 188 -15.46 -6.95 -17.14
N LEU A 189 -14.53 -6.27 -16.50
CA LEU A 189 -14.63 -5.87 -15.10
C LEU A 189 -15.12 -4.42 -15.01
N LYS A 190 -16.28 -4.20 -14.40
CA LYS A 190 -16.87 -2.87 -14.17
C LYS A 190 -16.73 -2.44 -12.72
N ASN A 191 -16.71 -1.13 -12.46
CA ASN A 191 -16.51 -0.53 -11.14
C ASN A 191 -15.16 -0.91 -10.50
N CYS A 192 -14.12 -0.98 -11.33
CA CYS A 192 -12.75 -1.29 -10.91
C CYS A 192 -12.13 -0.16 -10.08
N ALA A 193 -11.20 -0.54 -9.21
CA ALA A 193 -10.20 0.36 -8.66
C ALA A 193 -9.23 0.81 -9.77
N ILE A 194 -8.81 2.08 -9.72
CA ILE A 194 -7.88 2.69 -10.69
C ILE A 194 -6.70 3.36 -10.00
N GLU A 195 -6.39 2.92 -8.80
CA GLU A 195 -5.20 3.35 -8.09
C GLU A 195 -3.95 3.09 -8.94
N PRO A 196 -2.92 3.96 -8.84
CA PRO A 196 -1.68 3.81 -9.61
C PRO A 196 -1.08 2.41 -9.53
N GLU A 197 -1.20 1.75 -8.38
CA GLU A 197 -0.70 0.39 -8.16
C GLU A 197 -1.50 -0.69 -8.92
N VAL A 198 -2.76 -0.41 -9.28
CA VAL A 198 -3.56 -1.27 -10.16
C VAL A 198 -3.13 -1.08 -11.61
N LEU A 199 -2.89 0.18 -12.00
CA LEU A 199 -2.41 0.51 -13.34
C LEU A 199 -0.98 -0.02 -13.56
N ASP A 200 -0.12 0.02 -12.55
CA ASP A 200 1.24 -0.53 -12.60
C ASP A 200 1.21 -2.06 -12.83
N LEU A 201 0.33 -2.80 -12.13
CA LEU A 201 0.09 -4.21 -12.39
C LEU A 201 -0.39 -4.47 -13.83
N THR A 202 -1.35 -3.67 -14.33
CA THR A 202 -1.83 -3.86 -15.70
C THR A 202 -0.76 -3.56 -16.74
N ASN A 203 0.07 -2.55 -16.52
CA ASN A 203 1.21 -2.23 -17.39
C ASN A 203 2.25 -3.35 -17.38
N PHE A 204 2.59 -3.89 -16.20
CA PHE A 204 3.46 -5.05 -16.09
C PHE A 204 2.95 -6.24 -16.92
N LEU A 205 1.69 -6.61 -16.75
CA LEU A 205 1.08 -7.74 -17.46
C LEU A 205 0.98 -7.47 -18.99
N LYS A 206 0.60 -6.26 -19.39
CA LYS A 206 0.56 -5.86 -20.81
C LYS A 206 1.93 -5.95 -21.48
N ASN A 207 2.96 -5.46 -20.80
CA ASN A 207 4.34 -5.51 -21.31
C ASN A 207 4.85 -6.97 -21.44
N ALA A 208 4.23 -7.89 -20.68
CA ALA A 208 4.48 -9.32 -20.81
C ALA A 208 3.58 -10.02 -21.85
N GLY A 209 2.77 -9.27 -22.61
CA GLY A 209 1.91 -9.81 -23.67
C GLY A 209 0.46 -10.09 -23.29
N ALA A 210 0.01 -9.71 -22.07
CA ALA A 210 -1.40 -9.83 -21.70
C ALA A 210 -2.27 -8.87 -22.50
N ASN A 211 -3.42 -9.32 -22.98
CA ASN A 211 -4.37 -8.49 -23.71
C ASN A 211 -5.34 -7.81 -22.72
N ILE A 212 -4.94 -6.64 -22.24
CA ILE A 212 -5.68 -5.84 -21.25
C ILE A 212 -5.92 -4.44 -21.80
N LYS A 213 -7.19 -3.97 -21.80
CA LYS A 213 -7.58 -2.62 -22.22
C LYS A 213 -8.50 -1.98 -21.17
N TRP A 214 -8.25 -0.72 -20.83
CA TRP A 214 -9.20 0.09 -20.08
C TRP A 214 -10.15 0.75 -21.09
N ILE A 215 -11.41 0.25 -21.19
CA ILE A 215 -12.43 0.69 -22.14
C ILE A 215 -13.37 1.74 -21.56
N GLY A 216 -13.12 2.19 -20.35
CA GLY A 216 -13.82 3.26 -19.64
C GLY A 216 -13.10 3.60 -18.37
N LYS A 217 -13.50 4.69 -17.68
CA LYS A 217 -12.81 5.22 -16.50
C LYS A 217 -12.57 4.16 -15.41
N ARG A 218 -13.52 3.23 -15.20
CA ARG A 218 -13.45 2.15 -14.22
C ARG A 218 -13.88 0.80 -14.82
N THR A 219 -13.66 0.63 -16.12
CA THR A 219 -14.01 -0.60 -16.84
C THR A 219 -12.76 -1.15 -17.53
N CYS A 220 -12.38 -2.36 -17.16
CA CYS A 220 -11.22 -3.06 -17.69
C CYS A 220 -11.68 -4.29 -18.47
N GLN A 221 -11.20 -4.46 -19.69
CA GLN A 221 -11.38 -5.64 -20.53
C GLN A 221 -10.10 -6.44 -20.54
N ILE A 222 -10.21 -7.75 -20.33
CA ILE A 222 -9.10 -8.72 -20.41
C ILE A 222 -9.53 -9.84 -21.35
N ILE A 223 -8.72 -10.14 -22.34
CA ILE A 223 -8.88 -11.33 -23.20
C ILE A 223 -7.77 -12.28 -22.83
N GLY A 224 -8.12 -13.52 -22.49
CA GLY A 224 -7.15 -14.54 -22.08
C GLY A 224 -6.15 -14.83 -23.18
N VAL A 225 -4.89 -15.07 -22.77
CA VAL A 225 -3.79 -15.48 -23.63
C VAL A 225 -3.26 -16.85 -23.19
N ASN A 226 -2.61 -17.58 -24.10
CA ASN A 226 -2.08 -18.91 -23.79
C ASN A 226 -0.88 -18.87 -22.84
N SER A 227 -0.04 -17.82 -22.96
CA SER A 227 1.17 -17.66 -22.14
C SER A 227 1.59 -16.19 -22.06
N LEU A 228 2.44 -15.89 -21.08
CA LEU A 228 3.10 -14.60 -20.93
C LEU A 228 4.57 -14.69 -21.29
N ASN A 229 5.11 -13.62 -21.87
CA ASN A 229 6.52 -13.50 -22.24
C ASN A 229 7.40 -13.19 -21.03
N GLU A 230 8.69 -13.48 -21.14
CA GLU A 230 9.68 -12.98 -20.18
C GLU A 230 9.67 -11.44 -20.16
N ILE A 231 9.97 -10.89 -19.00
CA ILE A 231 9.94 -9.44 -18.81
C ILE A 231 10.93 -8.97 -17.75
N SER A 232 11.51 -7.80 -17.98
CA SER A 232 12.23 -7.02 -16.98
C SER A 232 11.45 -5.74 -16.70
N TYR A 233 10.93 -5.59 -15.48
CA TYR A 233 10.02 -4.51 -15.11
C TYR A 233 10.50 -3.78 -13.87
N SER A 234 10.36 -2.45 -13.85
CA SER A 234 10.66 -1.61 -12.70
C SER A 234 9.36 -1.18 -12.03
N VAL A 235 9.19 -1.57 -10.76
CA VAL A 235 8.03 -1.16 -9.95
C VAL A 235 8.02 0.35 -9.76
N MET A 236 6.85 0.96 -9.82
CA MET A 236 6.67 2.40 -9.59
C MET A 236 7.13 2.83 -8.20
N GLY A 237 7.47 4.11 -8.02
CA GLY A 237 7.76 4.70 -6.71
C GLY A 237 6.54 4.67 -5.76
N ASP A 238 6.79 4.64 -4.45
CA ASP A 238 5.71 4.57 -3.45
C ASP A 238 5.06 5.94 -3.22
N ARG A 239 3.80 6.10 -3.67
CA ARG A 239 3.03 7.35 -3.52
C ARG A 239 2.75 7.69 -2.06
N ILE A 240 2.62 6.70 -1.18
CA ILE A 240 2.32 6.94 0.23
C ILE A 240 3.59 7.36 0.99
N GLU A 241 4.74 6.77 0.67
CA GLU A 241 6.02 7.25 1.17
C GLU A 241 6.26 8.70 0.70
N THR A 242 6.00 8.99 -0.59
CA THR A 242 6.10 10.35 -1.16
C THR A 242 5.21 11.34 -0.39
N GLY A 243 3.93 11.02 -0.21
CA GLY A 243 2.99 11.84 0.57
C GLY A 243 3.45 12.04 2.02
N THR A 244 4.00 11.00 2.65
CA THR A 244 4.55 11.06 4.01
C THR A 244 5.70 12.05 4.10
N PHE A 245 6.67 12.06 3.16
CA PHE A 245 7.76 13.02 3.15
C PHE A 245 7.30 14.44 2.78
N CYS A 246 6.27 14.59 1.94
CA CYS A 246 5.65 15.89 1.68
C CYS A 246 5.00 16.46 2.96
N VAL A 247 4.29 15.64 3.73
CA VAL A 247 3.75 16.03 5.04
C VAL A 247 4.87 16.35 6.01
N ALA A 248 5.94 15.55 6.06
CA ALA A 248 7.11 15.79 6.91
C ALA A 248 7.74 17.16 6.67
N ALA A 249 7.97 17.53 5.40
CA ALA A 249 8.49 18.86 5.04
C ALA A 249 7.56 19.99 5.50
N THR A 250 6.25 19.83 5.25
CA THR A 250 5.23 20.84 5.63
C THR A 250 5.15 21.01 7.14
N LEU A 251 5.12 19.92 7.88
CA LEU A 251 5.00 19.86 9.35
C LEU A 251 6.20 20.51 10.05
N THR A 252 7.42 20.30 9.53
CA THR A 252 8.68 20.69 10.17
C THR A 252 9.23 22.03 9.66
N LYS A 253 8.46 22.80 8.88
CA LYS A 253 8.92 24.00 8.16
C LYS A 253 10.15 23.69 7.31
N GLY A 254 10.23 22.48 6.81
CA GLY A 254 11.37 21.91 6.10
C GLY A 254 11.44 22.34 4.64
N ASN A 255 12.51 21.89 3.97
CA ASN A 255 12.74 22.12 2.56
C ASN A 255 13.32 20.83 1.95
N LEU A 256 12.49 20.04 1.28
CA LEU A 256 12.87 18.74 0.72
C LEU A 256 12.74 18.70 -0.80
N LEU A 257 13.72 18.06 -1.44
CA LEU A 257 13.65 17.59 -2.82
C LEU A 257 13.38 16.07 -2.79
N ILE A 258 12.18 15.67 -3.17
CA ILE A 258 11.71 14.27 -3.18
C ILE A 258 11.85 13.75 -4.61
N LYS A 259 12.66 12.72 -4.82
CA LYS A 259 13.05 12.16 -6.13
C LYS A 259 12.52 10.74 -6.35
N GLY A 260 12.35 10.35 -7.61
CA GLY A 260 11.99 8.97 -8.00
C GLY A 260 10.49 8.69 -7.97
N PHE A 261 9.65 9.74 -8.17
CA PHE A 261 8.22 9.59 -8.18
C PHE A 261 7.52 10.61 -9.11
N ASP A 262 6.56 10.17 -9.91
CA ASP A 262 5.74 11.07 -10.74
C ASP A 262 4.72 11.85 -9.87
N PRO A 263 4.86 13.17 -9.74
CA PRO A 263 3.98 14.00 -8.91
C PRO A 263 2.50 13.95 -9.31
N LYS A 264 2.20 13.66 -10.56
CA LYS A 264 0.82 13.59 -11.06
C LYS A 264 -0.03 12.54 -10.33
N LEU A 265 0.63 11.51 -9.78
CA LEU A 265 -0.03 10.40 -9.10
C LEU A 265 -0.52 10.73 -7.67
N ILE A 266 -0.11 11.89 -7.10
CA ILE A 266 -0.54 12.38 -5.78
C ILE A 266 -1.07 13.82 -5.84
N LYS A 267 -1.72 14.18 -6.93
CA LYS A 267 -2.24 15.54 -7.13
C LYS A 267 -3.12 16.01 -5.97
N THR A 268 -4.04 15.16 -5.50
CA THR A 268 -4.97 15.51 -4.40
C THR A 268 -4.24 15.86 -3.12
N GLU A 269 -3.23 15.07 -2.73
CA GLU A 269 -2.41 15.32 -1.55
C GLU A 269 -1.61 16.61 -1.68
N LEU A 270 -1.02 16.86 -2.86
CA LEU A 270 -0.27 18.09 -3.14
C LEU A 270 -1.16 19.34 -3.12
N ASP A 271 -2.37 19.25 -3.66
CA ASP A 271 -3.35 20.35 -3.64
C ASP A 271 -3.80 20.67 -2.20
N LEU A 272 -3.99 19.65 -1.34
CA LEU A 272 -4.26 19.85 0.08
C LEU A 272 -3.06 20.48 0.80
N LEU A 273 -1.83 20.06 0.51
CA LEU A 273 -0.63 20.64 1.11
C LEU A 273 -0.43 22.11 0.69
N LYS A 274 -0.72 22.48 -0.55
CA LYS A 274 -0.74 23.89 -0.98
C LYS A 274 -1.72 24.72 -0.16
N LYS A 275 -2.93 24.20 0.13
CA LYS A 275 -3.91 24.86 0.98
C LYS A 275 -3.40 25.13 2.39
N THR A 276 -2.50 24.30 2.92
CA THR A 276 -1.83 24.54 4.22
C THR A 276 -0.78 25.63 4.17
N GLY A 277 -0.46 26.18 3.00
CA GLY A 277 0.55 27.19 2.76
C GLY A 277 1.92 26.67 2.34
N ALA A 278 2.05 25.36 2.04
CA ALA A 278 3.27 24.79 1.52
C ALA A 278 3.55 25.32 0.09
N THR A 279 4.79 25.67 -0.19
CA THR A 279 5.26 26.02 -1.54
C THR A 279 5.74 24.74 -2.23
N ILE A 280 5.20 24.42 -3.40
CA ILE A 280 5.47 23.18 -4.12
C ILE A 280 5.82 23.49 -5.57
N LYS A 281 7.01 23.02 -6.00
CA LYS A 281 7.43 23.02 -7.42
C LYS A 281 7.50 21.58 -7.90
N LEU A 282 6.92 21.29 -9.07
CA LEU A 282 6.82 19.95 -9.65
C LEU A 282 7.74 19.82 -10.86
N PHE A 283 8.43 18.69 -10.96
CA PHE A 283 9.24 18.28 -12.11
C PHE A 283 8.73 16.92 -12.62
N LYS A 284 9.33 16.37 -13.64
CA LYS A 284 8.88 15.12 -14.27
C LYS A 284 8.77 13.95 -13.26
N ASP A 285 9.77 13.78 -12.40
CA ASP A 285 9.93 12.70 -11.44
C ASP A 285 10.35 13.17 -10.04
N GLN A 286 10.15 14.46 -9.75
CA GLN A 286 10.60 15.09 -8.51
C GLN A 286 9.59 16.11 -8.00
N ILE A 287 9.57 16.28 -6.67
CA ILE A 287 8.77 17.29 -5.96
C ILE A 287 9.72 18.10 -5.08
N HIS A 288 9.80 19.40 -5.31
CA HIS A 288 10.44 20.31 -4.36
C HIS A 288 9.36 20.94 -3.50
N ILE A 289 9.41 20.71 -2.19
CA ILE A 289 8.42 21.19 -1.23
C ILE A 289 9.08 21.93 -0.08
N LYS A 290 8.55 23.13 0.21
CA LYS A 290 8.94 23.97 1.36
C LYS A 290 7.74 24.17 2.28
N GLY A 291 7.88 23.81 3.54
CA GLY A 291 6.86 24.01 4.57
C GLY A 291 6.67 25.50 4.93
N PRO A 292 5.45 25.92 5.27
CA PRO A 292 5.12 27.29 5.65
C PRO A 292 5.60 27.62 7.06
N LYS A 293 5.78 28.90 7.38
CA LYS A 293 6.05 29.36 8.77
C LYS A 293 4.89 29.02 9.72
N LYS A 294 3.64 29.19 9.25
CA LYS A 294 2.39 28.83 9.96
C LYS A 294 1.55 27.94 9.06
N ILE A 295 1.13 26.78 9.57
CA ILE A 295 0.32 25.82 8.84
C ILE A 295 -1.13 26.28 8.90
N LYS A 296 -1.74 26.52 7.74
CA LYS A 296 -3.17 26.86 7.64
C LYS A 296 -4.01 25.59 7.80
N LYS A 297 -5.14 25.71 8.50
CA LYS A 297 -6.09 24.60 8.65
C LYS A 297 -6.74 24.22 7.31
N ILE A 298 -7.14 22.97 7.20
CA ILE A 298 -8.10 22.50 6.21
C ILE A 298 -9.35 22.11 6.98
N SER A 299 -10.45 22.80 6.74
CA SER A 299 -11.67 22.62 7.55
C SER A 299 -12.21 21.19 7.45
N HIS A 300 -12.21 20.62 6.24
CA HIS A 300 -12.72 19.25 6.00
C HIS A 300 -11.82 18.48 5.07
N ILE A 301 -11.39 17.30 5.50
CA ILE A 301 -10.68 16.29 4.70
C ILE A 301 -11.54 15.03 4.67
N LYS A 302 -11.83 14.49 3.49
CA LYS A 302 -12.62 13.25 3.34
C LYS A 302 -11.83 12.23 2.53
N THR A 303 -11.64 11.04 3.09
CA THR A 303 -11.03 9.96 2.33
C THR A 303 -11.98 9.45 1.26
N LYS A 304 -11.40 9.11 0.10
CA LYS A 304 -12.12 8.60 -1.07
C LYS A 304 -11.18 7.72 -1.89
N GLU A 305 -11.74 6.91 -2.76
CA GLU A 305 -11.01 6.13 -3.76
C GLU A 305 -10.15 7.04 -4.66
N TYR A 306 -9.22 6.47 -5.39
CA TYR A 306 -8.25 7.23 -6.20
C TYR A 306 -8.93 8.24 -7.14
N GLY A 307 -8.33 9.42 -7.17
CA GLY A 307 -8.91 10.67 -7.64
C GLY A 307 -9.43 11.53 -6.48
N GLY A 308 -9.58 10.95 -5.27
CA GLY A 308 -9.81 11.63 -4.01
C GLY A 308 -8.64 11.44 -3.03
N PHE A 309 -8.83 11.88 -1.78
CA PHE A 309 -7.79 11.80 -0.75
C PHE A 309 -7.63 10.36 -0.22
N PRO A 310 -6.41 9.78 -0.29
CA PRO A 310 -6.20 8.37 0.06
C PRO A 310 -6.24 8.13 1.57
N THR A 311 -6.96 7.09 1.99
CA THR A 311 -7.01 6.63 3.39
C THR A 311 -5.62 6.34 3.98
N ASP A 312 -4.63 5.95 3.15
CA ASP A 312 -3.27 5.63 3.59
C ASP A 312 -2.43 6.87 3.96
N CYS A 313 -2.84 8.09 3.56
CA CYS A 313 -2.24 9.34 3.98
C CYS A 313 -3.03 10.05 5.11
N GLN A 314 -4.20 9.52 5.50
CA GLN A 314 -5.07 10.12 6.51
C GLN A 314 -4.36 10.31 7.86
N PRO A 315 -3.61 9.33 8.43
CA PRO A 315 -2.93 9.52 9.71
C PRO A 315 -1.87 10.63 9.69
N GLN A 316 -1.10 10.75 8.61
CA GLN A 316 -0.08 11.78 8.44
C GLN A 316 -0.70 13.19 8.36
N PHE A 317 -1.80 13.33 7.61
CA PHE A 317 -2.54 14.59 7.54
C PHE A 317 -3.22 14.94 8.86
N MET A 318 -3.63 13.94 9.67
CA MET A 318 -4.14 14.21 11.02
C MET A 318 -3.06 14.88 11.89
N VAL A 319 -1.83 14.40 11.85
CA VAL A 319 -0.69 15.05 12.55
C VAL A 319 -0.47 16.47 12.04
N LEU A 320 -0.56 16.70 10.72
CA LEU A 320 -0.42 18.04 10.15
C LEU A 320 -1.51 18.99 10.65
N MET A 321 -2.77 18.53 10.72
CA MET A 321 -3.91 19.31 11.21
C MET A 321 -3.79 19.58 12.71
N CYS A 322 -3.17 18.72 13.51
CA CYS A 322 -2.87 19.04 14.91
C CYS A 322 -1.98 20.29 15.06
N LYS A 323 -1.06 20.53 14.12
CA LYS A 323 -0.18 21.72 14.10
C LYS A 323 -0.80 22.93 13.40
N ALA A 324 -1.88 22.75 12.66
CA ALA A 324 -2.53 23.82 11.88
C ALA A 324 -3.24 24.84 12.81
N ASN A 325 -3.40 26.07 12.33
CA ASN A 325 -4.08 27.12 13.07
C ASN A 325 -5.61 26.94 13.01
N GLY A 326 -6.20 26.34 14.04
CA GLY A 326 -7.65 26.19 14.21
C GLY A 326 -8.17 24.80 13.89
N LYS A 327 -9.47 24.63 14.04
CA LYS A 327 -10.19 23.36 14.04
C LYS A 327 -10.31 22.76 12.64
N SER A 328 -10.10 21.44 12.53
CA SER A 328 -10.23 20.65 11.31
C SER A 328 -11.03 19.38 11.55
N GLU A 329 -11.70 18.86 10.52
CA GLU A 329 -12.39 17.58 10.55
C GLU A 329 -11.83 16.63 9.49
N ILE A 330 -11.63 15.36 9.88
CA ILE A 330 -11.28 14.29 8.96
C ILE A 330 -12.37 13.22 8.99
N THR A 331 -12.98 12.95 7.82
CA THR A 331 -13.97 11.88 7.65
C THR A 331 -13.34 10.71 6.93
N GLU A 332 -13.36 9.51 7.53
CA GLU A 332 -12.82 8.28 6.97
C GLU A 332 -13.94 7.45 6.35
N ASN A 333 -14.04 7.46 5.02
CA ASN A 333 -15.09 6.77 4.28
C ASN A 333 -14.68 5.37 3.79
N ILE A 334 -13.38 5.07 3.77
CA ILE A 334 -12.85 3.80 3.24
C ILE A 334 -12.72 2.76 4.37
N PHE A 335 -12.13 3.15 5.52
CA PHE A 335 -11.98 2.29 6.69
C PHE A 335 -12.48 3.02 7.93
N LYS A 336 -13.79 2.96 8.20
CA LYS A 336 -14.52 3.76 9.19
C LYS A 336 -13.90 3.78 10.60
N SER A 337 -13.20 2.71 11.00
CA SER A 337 -12.55 2.58 12.32
C SER A 337 -11.07 2.94 12.34
N ARG A 338 -10.51 3.54 11.28
CA ARG A 338 -9.06 3.78 11.14
C ARG A 338 -8.58 5.03 11.89
N PHE A 339 -8.79 5.07 13.20
CA PHE A 339 -8.40 6.18 14.06
C PHE A 339 -7.57 5.77 15.30
N MET A 340 -7.09 4.54 15.38
CA MET A 340 -6.34 4.05 16.54
C MET A 340 -5.10 4.91 16.87
N HIS A 341 -4.47 5.52 15.85
CA HIS A 341 -3.34 6.43 16.05
C HIS A 341 -3.71 7.72 16.78
N ALA A 342 -4.99 8.11 16.83
CA ALA A 342 -5.42 9.34 17.48
C ALA A 342 -5.18 9.28 18.99
N MET A 343 -5.42 8.15 19.65
CA MET A 343 -5.15 7.98 21.07
C MET A 343 -3.65 8.17 21.40
N GLU A 344 -2.78 7.68 20.55
CA GLU A 344 -1.35 7.85 20.73
C GLU A 344 -0.89 9.30 20.43
N LEU A 345 -1.56 10.00 19.51
CA LEU A 345 -1.34 11.44 19.29
C LEU A 345 -1.79 12.28 20.48
N GLN A 346 -2.86 11.88 21.18
CA GLN A 346 -3.30 12.53 22.42
C GLN A 346 -2.23 12.42 23.53
N ARG A 347 -1.49 11.31 23.60
CA ARG A 347 -0.33 11.16 24.51
C ARG A 347 0.79 12.18 24.22
N LEU A 348 0.93 12.61 22.96
CA LEU A 348 1.85 13.66 22.53
C LEU A 348 1.24 15.08 22.70
N GLY A 349 0.03 15.21 23.28
CA GLY A 349 -0.64 16.47 23.57
C GLY A 349 -1.66 16.92 22.51
N ALA A 350 -2.01 16.11 21.52
CA ALA A 350 -3.06 16.46 20.57
C ALA A 350 -4.45 16.44 21.19
N LYS A 351 -5.31 17.39 20.79
CA LYS A 351 -6.71 17.42 21.17
C LYS A 351 -7.56 16.93 20.00
N ILE A 352 -7.96 15.66 20.06
CA ILE A 352 -8.71 14.97 19.02
C ILE A 352 -9.92 14.29 19.65
N SER A 353 -11.10 14.48 19.07
CA SER A 353 -12.31 13.73 19.41
C SER A 353 -12.77 12.91 18.20
N ILE A 354 -13.27 11.71 18.46
CA ILE A 354 -13.74 10.79 17.41
C ILE A 354 -15.19 10.46 17.66
N LYS A 355 -16.02 10.66 16.63
CA LYS A 355 -17.42 10.24 16.63
C LYS A 355 -17.71 9.48 15.32
N ASN A 356 -18.01 8.21 15.41
CA ASN A 356 -18.22 7.32 14.27
C ASN A 356 -16.99 7.29 13.33
N SER A 357 -17.17 7.67 12.07
CA SER A 357 -16.11 7.75 11.04
C SER A 357 -15.50 9.15 10.89
N LYS A 358 -15.67 10.03 11.90
CA LYS A 358 -15.22 11.41 11.87
C LYS A 358 -14.31 11.71 13.05
N ALA A 359 -13.16 12.31 12.79
CA ALA A 359 -12.24 12.87 13.78
C ALA A 359 -12.29 14.41 13.72
N THR A 360 -12.46 15.06 14.86
CA THR A 360 -12.36 16.50 15.03
C THR A 360 -11.04 16.82 15.74
N ILE A 361 -10.25 17.75 15.19
CA ILE A 361 -8.90 18.08 15.62
C ILE A 361 -8.88 19.58 15.94
N GLU A 362 -8.47 19.95 17.15
CA GLU A 362 -8.51 21.37 17.60
C GLU A 362 -7.40 22.25 16.99
N GLY A 363 -6.32 21.66 16.53
CA GLY A 363 -5.17 22.40 15.99
C GLY A 363 -4.31 23.07 17.05
N ASN A 364 -3.34 23.89 16.62
CA ASN A 364 -2.39 24.63 17.46
C ASN A 364 -1.67 23.76 18.52
N THR A 365 -1.56 22.46 18.29
CA THR A 365 -0.93 21.53 19.22
C THR A 365 0.57 21.81 19.34
N ASN A 366 1.04 21.99 20.57
CA ASN A 366 2.45 21.94 20.90
C ASN A 366 2.79 20.52 21.32
N PHE A 367 3.20 19.68 20.37
CA PHE A 367 3.59 18.31 20.67
C PHE A 367 4.72 18.26 21.68
N ILE A 368 4.59 17.38 22.68
CA ILE A 368 5.57 17.11 23.73
C ILE A 368 6.02 15.65 23.58
N GLY A 369 7.32 15.40 23.79
CA GLY A 369 7.88 14.07 23.71
C GLY A 369 7.23 13.11 24.71
N ALA A 370 6.85 11.92 24.24
CA ALA A 370 6.23 10.88 25.04
C ALA A 370 6.57 9.47 24.48
N GLU A 371 6.31 8.45 25.31
CA GLU A 371 6.32 7.06 24.83
C GLU A 371 4.98 6.74 24.16
N VAL A 372 5.04 6.27 22.93
CA VAL A 372 3.88 5.92 22.10
C VAL A 372 4.07 4.58 21.40
N MET A 373 2.97 3.95 21.04
CA MET A 373 2.97 2.61 20.49
C MET A 373 2.28 2.56 19.12
N SER A 374 2.98 2.06 18.10
CA SER A 374 2.41 1.86 16.78
C SER A 374 1.36 0.74 16.77
N SER A 375 0.17 1.03 16.28
CA SER A 375 -0.91 0.05 16.09
C SER A 375 -0.90 -0.61 14.71
N ASP A 376 -0.41 0.09 13.71
CA ASP A 376 -0.33 -0.37 12.32
C ASP A 376 0.72 0.44 11.52
N LEU A 377 0.91 0.05 10.25
CA LEU A 377 1.88 0.66 9.34
C LEU A 377 1.74 2.18 9.19
N ARG A 378 0.51 2.69 9.04
CA ARG A 378 0.27 4.12 8.77
C ARG A 378 0.25 4.93 10.07
N ALA A 379 -0.23 4.34 11.15
CA ALA A 379 -0.07 4.88 12.49
C ALA A 379 1.41 5.10 12.83
N SER A 380 2.28 4.11 12.52
CA SER A 380 3.74 4.25 12.74
C SER A 380 4.31 5.51 12.07
N ALA A 381 3.99 5.74 10.80
CA ALA A 381 4.47 6.92 10.08
C ALA A 381 3.97 8.23 10.73
N ALA A 382 2.69 8.28 11.10
CA ALA A 382 2.10 9.44 11.76
C ALA A 382 2.79 9.75 13.10
N LEU A 383 3.01 8.73 13.94
CA LEU A 383 3.67 8.90 15.25
C LEU A 383 5.12 9.33 15.11
N ILE A 384 5.85 8.81 14.12
CA ILE A 384 7.22 9.28 13.80
C ILE A 384 7.21 10.76 13.42
N LEU A 385 6.27 11.20 12.58
CA LEU A 385 6.16 12.60 12.18
C LEU A 385 5.80 13.51 13.38
N ALA A 386 4.86 13.09 14.22
CA ALA A 386 4.49 13.83 15.44
C ALA A 386 5.68 13.94 16.40
N ALA A 387 6.44 12.86 16.61
CA ALA A 387 7.65 12.83 17.44
C ALA A 387 8.77 13.73 16.90
N ILE A 388 8.97 13.81 15.57
CA ILE A 388 9.93 14.73 14.94
C ILE A 388 9.54 16.20 15.19
N ALA A 389 8.24 16.51 15.30
CA ALA A 389 7.74 17.85 15.56
C ALA A 389 7.57 18.17 17.06
N ALA A 390 7.72 17.19 17.95
CA ALA A 390 7.53 17.32 19.40
C ALA A 390 8.75 18.00 20.07
N LYS A 391 8.52 18.73 21.14
CA LYS A 391 9.59 19.23 22.03
C LYS A 391 10.01 18.11 22.98
N GLY A 392 11.30 17.79 23.01
CA GLY A 392 11.85 16.74 23.89
C GLY A 392 12.07 15.42 23.16
N THR A 393 12.08 14.33 23.90
CA THR A 393 12.38 12.97 23.40
C THR A 393 11.12 12.12 23.38
N SER A 394 10.88 11.45 22.28
CA SER A 394 9.81 10.45 22.14
C SER A 394 10.38 9.06 21.88
N ILE A 395 9.68 8.04 22.37
CA ILE A 395 9.96 6.64 22.08
C ILE A 395 8.77 6.06 21.32
N VAL A 396 9.00 5.63 20.08
CA VAL A 396 7.97 4.96 19.27
C VAL A 396 8.23 3.47 19.30
N SER A 397 7.35 2.73 19.94
CA SER A 397 7.43 1.26 20.08
C SER A 397 6.74 0.52 18.93
N ARG A 398 6.96 -0.80 18.82
CA ARG A 398 6.37 -1.68 17.78
C ARG A 398 6.69 -1.23 16.36
N VAL A 399 7.91 -0.77 16.13
CA VAL A 399 8.36 -0.26 14.82
C VAL A 399 8.36 -1.32 13.71
N TYR A 400 8.23 -2.59 14.05
CA TYR A 400 8.01 -3.67 13.07
C TYR A 400 6.77 -3.45 12.18
N HIS A 401 5.79 -2.67 12.64
CA HIS A 401 4.67 -2.23 11.80
C HIS A 401 5.15 -1.28 10.70
N CYS A 402 6.07 -0.38 11.00
CA CYS A 402 6.68 0.54 10.04
C CYS A 402 7.49 -0.22 8.98
N ASP A 403 8.27 -1.22 9.42
CA ASP A 403 9.14 -2.04 8.56
C ASP A 403 8.37 -2.88 7.53
N ARG A 404 7.05 -3.00 7.67
CA ARG A 404 6.19 -3.66 6.69
C ARG A 404 6.07 -2.89 5.39
N GLY A 405 6.28 -1.57 5.38
CA GLY A 405 6.01 -0.78 4.18
C GLY A 405 6.86 0.47 3.98
N TYR A 406 7.71 0.86 4.93
CA TYR A 406 8.68 1.93 4.76
C TYR A 406 10.10 1.37 4.80
N GLU A 407 10.83 1.55 3.71
CA GLU A 407 12.21 1.08 3.62
C GLU A 407 13.16 2.02 4.36
N ASN A 408 13.71 1.57 5.51
CA ASN A 408 14.70 2.32 6.31
C ASN A 408 14.28 3.78 6.55
N ILE A 409 13.04 4.02 6.96
CA ILE A 409 12.51 5.38 7.13
C ILE A 409 13.37 6.22 8.07
N GLU A 410 13.92 5.61 9.13
CA GLU A 410 14.78 6.27 10.09
C GLU A 410 16.08 6.77 9.45
N LYS A 411 16.66 5.99 8.53
CA LYS A 411 17.86 6.39 7.79
C LYS A 411 17.58 7.53 6.83
N LYS A 412 16.45 7.49 6.11
CA LYS A 412 16.02 8.55 5.19
C LYS A 412 15.73 9.85 5.96
N LEU A 413 15.02 9.77 7.09
CA LEU A 413 14.72 10.92 7.94
C LEU A 413 15.98 11.49 8.58
N LYS A 414 16.90 10.64 9.08
CA LYS A 414 18.20 11.07 9.62
C LYS A 414 19.05 11.82 8.58
N LYS A 415 19.07 11.32 7.33
CA LYS A 415 19.80 11.97 6.23
C LYS A 415 19.35 13.41 5.96
N VAL A 416 18.08 13.71 6.20
CA VAL A 416 17.49 15.05 6.00
C VAL A 416 17.38 15.86 7.30
N GLY A 417 18.03 15.44 8.39
CA GLY A 417 18.20 16.23 9.60
C GLY A 417 17.31 15.83 10.80
N ALA A 418 16.54 14.76 10.73
CA ALA A 418 15.84 14.25 11.91
C ALA A 418 16.83 13.60 12.91
N LYS A 419 16.65 13.89 14.19
CA LYS A 419 17.40 13.23 15.28
C LYS A 419 16.67 11.94 15.71
N ILE A 420 16.80 10.91 14.89
CA ILE A 420 16.13 9.61 15.04
C ILE A 420 17.17 8.47 15.05
N ARG A 421 17.00 7.51 15.94
CA ARG A 421 17.78 6.26 15.95
C ARG A 421 16.92 5.07 16.31
N ARG A 422 17.24 3.91 15.75
CA ARG A 422 16.67 2.62 16.16
C ARG A 422 17.43 2.12 17.36
N VAL A 423 16.71 1.66 18.37
CA VAL A 423 17.22 1.05 19.60
C VAL A 423 16.44 -0.24 19.88
N ASN A 424 17.08 -1.19 20.57
CA ASN A 424 16.47 -2.48 20.98
C ASN A 424 15.64 -2.34 22.25
#